data_7c99ed2de155477a325258eb47ae8c9d
#
_entry.id   7c99ed2de155477a325258eb47ae8c9d
#
_cell.length_a   1.000
_cell.length_b   1.000
_cell.length_c   1.000
_cell.angle_alpha   90.00
_cell.angle_beta   90.00
_cell.angle_gamma   90.00
#
_symmetry.space_group_name_H-M   'P 1'
#
loop_
_entity.id
_entity.type
_entity.pdbx_description
1 polymer ?
#
loop_
_entity_poly.entity_id
_entity_poly.type
_entity_poly.pdbx_seq_one_letter_code
_entity_poly.pdbx_strand_id
1 'polypeptide(L)'
;MKKIILLIVTAAVILIGVLVFNTIMLSSKQVSSEKIDKISLSNDIFENLSEGLKYRTISFGGDAVPDSTAFFGFHRFLKKTFPLTHSKLQLEKINTYSLLYTWKGIDSLKKPIILLSHQDVVPVDQPTLNDWEAGPFEGKISDTDIIGRGTLDDKGTLIGLLEAVEKLLEESFQPSQTIYLAFGHDEEVGGPNGAAEIAKYLKLKGVRASMTLDEGGFLAEGLVPGVDKTVAMINLAEKGFASFELTVETKGGHSSQPPKENTIGMLAQAIVDLENNQLPYKLVKPVDYQLEYMGPEMPFFSKLAFANPWLFKNTILEALNAHTTTAPTIIGGGVKNNVIPTVAKATINFRILPGETIESVQEHVQNTISEKIKVEAVGYLSNPSPVSGIDSQSYKILEKTIRGMFPKSVVVPRFGNGF
;
A
#
# COMPACT_ATOMS: atom_id res chain seq x y z
N MET A 1 6.64 10.13 56.16
CA MET A 1 7.03 10.87 54.95
C MET A 1 8.39 10.47 54.41
N LYS A 2 9.52 10.60 55.13
CA LYS A 2 10.87 10.24 54.59
C LYS A 2 11.01 8.81 54.01
N LYS A 3 10.46 7.78 54.67
CA LYS A 3 10.46 6.41 54.20
C LYS A 3 9.66 6.21 52.91
N ILE A 4 8.53 6.92 52.74
CA ILE A 4 7.70 6.86 51.52
C ILE A 4 8.43 7.54 50.34
N ILE A 5 9.05 8.70 50.59
CA ILE A 5 9.87 9.41 49.60
C ILE A 5 11.03 8.53 49.15
N LEU A 6 11.76 7.92 50.10
CA LEU A 6 12.87 7.01 49.80
C LEU A 6 12.38 5.82 48.94
N LEU A 7 11.23 5.24 49.25
CA LEU A 7 10.66 4.11 48.49
C LEU A 7 10.31 4.54 47.04
N ILE A 8 9.72 5.72 46.88
CA ILE A 8 9.38 6.28 45.54
C ILE A 8 10.67 6.53 44.74
N VAL A 9 11.69 7.16 45.36
CA VAL A 9 12.97 7.42 44.69
C VAL A 9 13.65 6.11 44.29
N THR A 10 13.68 5.12 45.17
CA THR A 10 14.25 3.80 44.86
C THR A 10 13.52 3.12 43.72
N ALA A 11 12.17 3.14 43.73
CA ALA A 11 11.36 2.57 42.64
C ALA A 11 11.65 3.30 41.31
N ALA A 12 11.76 4.63 41.32
CA ALA A 12 12.06 5.40 40.11
C ALA A 12 13.46 5.08 39.57
N VAL A 13 14.48 4.91 40.45
CA VAL A 13 15.85 4.53 40.04
C VAL A 13 15.85 3.13 39.44
N ILE A 14 15.12 2.18 40.03
CA ILE A 14 15.00 0.82 39.48
C ILE A 14 14.31 0.86 38.10
N LEU A 15 13.23 1.63 37.97
CA LEU A 15 12.51 1.78 36.70
C LEU A 15 13.42 2.33 35.62
N ILE A 16 14.15 3.42 35.90
CA ILE A 16 15.10 4.02 34.96
C ILE A 16 16.18 2.99 34.60
N GLY A 17 16.71 2.25 35.59
CA GLY A 17 17.71 1.19 35.36
C GLY A 17 17.20 0.12 34.40
N VAL A 18 15.93 -0.34 34.55
CA VAL A 18 15.28 -1.32 33.64
C VAL A 18 15.12 -0.72 32.23
N LEU A 19 14.62 0.51 32.12
CA LEU A 19 14.44 1.16 30.83
C LEU A 19 15.76 1.30 30.06
N VAL A 20 16.81 1.76 30.73
CA VAL A 20 18.15 1.92 30.13
C VAL A 20 18.74 0.56 29.78
N PHE A 21 18.65 -0.43 30.68
CA PHE A 21 19.13 -1.78 30.41
C PHE A 21 18.49 -2.38 29.16
N ASN A 22 17.14 -2.36 29.04
CA ASN A 22 16.44 -2.84 27.86
C ASN A 22 16.90 -2.10 26.59
N THR A 23 17.12 -0.77 26.70
CA THR A 23 17.58 0.05 25.58
C THR A 23 18.97 -0.37 25.08
N ILE A 24 19.89 -0.67 26.00
CA ILE A 24 21.24 -1.13 25.67
C ILE A 24 21.21 -2.54 25.07
N MET A 25 20.35 -3.41 25.60
CA MET A 25 20.22 -4.79 25.12
C MET A 25 19.50 -4.90 23.77
N LEU A 26 18.77 -3.88 23.34
CA LEU A 26 18.11 -3.86 22.03
C LEU A 26 19.15 -3.74 20.93
N SER A 27 19.50 -4.87 20.31
CA SER A 27 20.53 -4.98 19.28
C SER A 27 19.93 -4.89 17.87
N SER A 28 20.73 -4.39 16.93
CA SER A 28 20.36 -4.33 15.51
C SER A 28 20.03 -5.71 14.95
N LYS A 29 18.95 -5.76 14.14
CA LYS A 29 18.55 -6.94 13.36
C LYS A 29 19.03 -6.85 11.91
N GLN A 30 19.71 -5.76 11.55
CA GLN A 30 20.17 -5.55 10.18
C GLN A 30 21.25 -6.57 9.79
N VAL A 31 21.01 -7.25 8.66
CA VAL A 31 21.99 -8.23 8.15
C VAL A 31 23.11 -7.53 7.38
N SER A 32 24.31 -8.09 7.43
CA SER A 32 25.39 -7.68 6.54
C SER A 32 25.18 -8.35 5.17
N SER A 33 25.42 -7.61 4.10
CA SER A 33 25.43 -8.12 2.73
C SER A 33 26.70 -7.65 2.01
N GLU A 34 27.19 -8.47 1.10
CA GLU A 34 28.23 -8.01 0.18
C GLU A 34 27.65 -6.89 -0.68
N LYS A 35 28.46 -5.85 -0.89
CA LYS A 35 28.07 -4.72 -1.74
C LYS A 35 27.95 -5.22 -3.17
N ILE A 36 26.81 -4.90 -3.79
CA ILE A 36 26.61 -5.08 -5.22
C ILE A 36 27.12 -3.83 -5.92
N ASP A 37 27.97 -4.00 -6.92
CA ASP A 37 28.42 -2.88 -7.74
C ASP A 37 27.24 -2.27 -8.50
N LYS A 38 27.16 -0.96 -8.49
CA LYS A 38 26.11 -0.26 -9.22
C LYS A 38 26.28 -0.51 -10.72
N ILE A 39 25.24 -0.99 -11.36
CA ILE A 39 25.16 -1.10 -12.80
C ILE A 39 25.08 0.32 -13.36
N SER A 40 25.91 0.63 -14.34
CA SER A 40 25.78 1.88 -15.09
C SER A 40 24.55 1.77 -15.98
N LEU A 41 23.58 2.64 -15.73
CA LEU A 41 22.37 2.75 -16.55
C LEU A 41 22.67 3.63 -17.77
N SER A 42 22.18 3.23 -18.94
CA SER A 42 22.21 4.07 -20.13
C SER A 42 21.10 5.11 -20.07
N ASN A 43 21.25 6.22 -20.78
CA ASN A 43 20.22 7.26 -20.84
C ASN A 43 18.91 6.76 -21.49
N ASP A 44 19.01 5.77 -22.35
CA ASP A 44 17.86 5.17 -23.05
C ASP A 44 16.77 4.67 -22.07
N ILE A 45 17.18 4.19 -20.89
CA ILE A 45 16.24 3.73 -19.83
C ILE A 45 15.32 4.88 -19.39
N PHE A 46 15.88 6.07 -19.20
CA PHE A 46 15.12 7.26 -18.80
C PHE A 46 14.23 7.77 -19.94
N GLU A 47 14.72 7.68 -21.18
CA GLU A 47 13.94 8.02 -22.38
C GLU A 47 12.77 7.05 -22.58
N ASN A 48 12.97 5.75 -22.34
CA ASN A 48 11.94 4.74 -22.42
C ASN A 48 10.84 4.98 -21.38
N LEU A 49 11.21 5.31 -20.13
CA LEU A 49 10.22 5.68 -19.12
C LEU A 49 9.46 6.94 -19.53
N SER A 50 10.16 8.00 -19.93
CA SER A 50 9.56 9.25 -20.39
C SER A 50 8.54 9.01 -21.52
N GLU A 51 8.89 8.21 -22.53
CA GLU A 51 7.97 7.88 -23.62
C GLU A 51 6.77 7.06 -23.15
N GLY A 52 6.98 6.10 -22.23
CA GLY A 52 5.91 5.29 -21.63
C GLY A 52 4.87 6.11 -20.86
N LEU A 53 5.29 7.24 -20.25
CA LEU A 53 4.39 8.13 -19.51
C LEU A 53 3.41 8.90 -20.41
N LYS A 54 3.71 9.05 -21.71
CA LYS A 54 2.85 9.76 -22.66
C LYS A 54 1.56 9.03 -22.99
N TYR A 55 1.50 7.71 -22.75
CA TYR A 55 0.29 6.92 -22.95
C TYR A 55 -0.66 7.10 -21.76
N ARG A 56 -1.81 7.71 -22.03
CA ARG A 56 -2.83 8.02 -21.00
C ARG A 56 -3.69 6.81 -20.68
N THR A 57 -3.10 5.80 -20.10
CA THR A 57 -3.79 4.57 -19.68
C THR A 57 -4.54 4.78 -18.37
N ILE A 58 -5.49 5.73 -18.36
CA ILE A 58 -6.22 6.12 -17.16
C ILE A 58 -7.33 5.11 -16.87
N SER A 59 -7.39 4.64 -15.62
CA SER A 59 -8.51 3.86 -15.11
C SER A 59 -9.52 4.73 -14.39
N PHE A 60 -10.78 4.50 -14.70
CA PHE A 60 -11.93 5.13 -14.04
C PHE A 60 -12.76 4.03 -13.37
N GLY A 61 -13.26 4.30 -12.16
CA GLY A 61 -14.11 3.37 -11.44
C GLY A 61 -15.49 3.16 -12.08
N GLY A 62 -16.23 2.21 -11.56
CA GLY A 62 -17.57 1.86 -12.04
C GLY A 62 -17.56 1.12 -13.38
N ASP A 63 -18.53 1.42 -14.25
CA ASP A 63 -18.70 0.77 -15.57
C ASP A 63 -17.89 1.46 -16.68
N ALA A 64 -16.89 2.26 -16.35
CA ALA A 64 -16.08 2.96 -17.34
C ALA A 64 -15.27 1.97 -18.20
N VAL A 65 -15.32 2.16 -19.50
CA VAL A 65 -14.57 1.34 -20.45
C VAL A 65 -13.16 1.92 -20.61
N PRO A 66 -12.10 1.10 -20.51
CA PRO A 66 -10.72 1.55 -20.72
C PRO A 66 -10.52 2.14 -22.12
N ASP A 67 -9.69 3.18 -22.23
CA ASP A 67 -9.30 3.73 -23.54
C ASP A 67 -8.40 2.73 -24.29
N SER A 68 -9.03 1.97 -25.18
CA SER A 68 -8.33 0.96 -25.98
C SER A 68 -7.21 1.53 -26.84
N THR A 69 -7.31 2.79 -27.28
CA THR A 69 -6.28 3.44 -28.07
C THR A 69 -5.02 3.67 -27.24
N ALA A 70 -5.19 4.14 -26.00
CA ALA A 70 -4.10 4.37 -25.07
C ALA A 70 -3.40 3.04 -24.67
N PHE A 71 -4.18 2.03 -24.24
CA PHE A 71 -3.62 0.74 -23.85
C PHE A 71 -2.94 0.01 -25.00
N PHE A 72 -3.57 -0.10 -26.18
CA PHE A 72 -2.92 -0.73 -27.33
C PHE A 72 -1.75 0.10 -27.87
N GLY A 73 -1.79 1.41 -27.72
CA GLY A 73 -0.65 2.29 -27.99
C GLY A 73 0.54 1.94 -27.10
N PHE A 74 0.30 1.83 -25.81
CA PHE A 74 1.30 1.44 -24.82
C PHE A 74 1.87 0.03 -25.10
N HIS A 75 1.01 -0.95 -25.42
CA HIS A 75 1.48 -2.29 -25.81
C HIS A 75 2.38 -2.28 -27.06
N ARG A 76 2.06 -1.47 -28.07
CA ARG A 76 2.92 -1.33 -29.25
C ARG A 76 4.27 -0.69 -28.91
N PHE A 77 4.25 0.31 -28.04
CA PHE A 77 5.45 0.93 -27.52
C PHE A 77 6.31 -0.11 -26.79
N LEU A 78 5.78 -0.86 -25.82
CA LEU A 78 6.50 -1.90 -25.10
C LEU A 78 7.12 -2.93 -26.06
N LYS A 79 6.35 -3.38 -27.07
CA LYS A 79 6.87 -4.34 -28.06
C LYS A 79 8.01 -3.78 -28.89
N LYS A 80 7.98 -2.50 -29.23
CA LYS A 80 9.04 -1.85 -30.01
C LYS A 80 10.31 -1.64 -29.18
N THR A 81 10.13 -1.27 -27.92
CA THR A 81 11.22 -0.90 -27.00
C THR A 81 11.94 -2.13 -26.44
N PHE A 82 11.22 -3.24 -26.19
CA PHE A 82 11.73 -4.46 -25.58
C PHE A 82 11.62 -5.68 -26.55
N PRO A 83 12.36 -5.69 -27.67
CA PRO A 83 12.21 -6.71 -28.70
C PRO A 83 12.66 -8.11 -28.25
N LEU A 84 13.71 -8.24 -27.41
CA LEU A 84 14.15 -9.55 -26.91
C LEU A 84 13.12 -10.14 -25.96
N THR A 85 12.59 -9.34 -25.04
CA THR A 85 11.52 -9.76 -24.14
C THR A 85 10.32 -10.30 -24.94
N HIS A 86 9.89 -9.57 -25.97
CA HIS A 86 8.74 -9.98 -26.80
C HIS A 86 9.03 -11.16 -27.75
N SER A 87 10.30 -11.43 -28.05
CA SER A 87 10.67 -12.57 -28.90
C SER A 87 11.05 -13.82 -28.12
N LYS A 88 11.53 -13.69 -26.88
CA LYS A 88 12.04 -14.79 -26.06
C LYS A 88 11.07 -15.26 -24.98
N LEU A 89 10.25 -14.37 -24.43
CA LEU A 89 9.24 -14.72 -23.43
C LEU A 89 7.90 -15.03 -24.11
N GLN A 90 7.14 -15.93 -23.48
CA GLN A 90 5.76 -16.15 -23.92
C GLN A 90 4.89 -15.02 -23.35
N LEU A 91 4.18 -14.29 -24.22
CA LEU A 91 3.23 -13.25 -23.85
C LEU A 91 1.81 -13.76 -24.03
N GLU A 92 1.00 -13.67 -22.97
CA GLU A 92 -0.44 -13.91 -22.97
C GLU A 92 -1.17 -12.63 -22.59
N LYS A 93 -2.24 -12.30 -23.30
CA LYS A 93 -3.13 -11.19 -22.95
C LYS A 93 -4.30 -11.73 -22.15
N ILE A 94 -4.45 -11.22 -20.94
CA ILE A 94 -5.53 -11.61 -20.05
C ILE A 94 -6.57 -10.47 -20.06
N ASN A 95 -7.83 -10.84 -20.27
CA ASN A 95 -8.95 -9.89 -20.30
C ASN A 95 -8.66 -8.64 -21.16
N THR A 96 -8.13 -8.84 -22.36
CA THR A 96 -7.85 -7.85 -23.40
C THR A 96 -6.63 -6.97 -23.17
N TYR A 97 -6.47 -6.38 -21.98
CA TYR A 97 -5.45 -5.33 -21.73
C TYR A 97 -4.32 -5.76 -20.80
N SER A 98 -4.55 -6.70 -19.88
CA SER A 98 -3.48 -7.16 -18.99
C SER A 98 -2.46 -8.03 -19.73
N LEU A 99 -1.19 -7.88 -19.37
CA LEU A 99 -0.08 -8.57 -19.99
C LEU A 99 0.54 -9.56 -18.99
N LEU A 100 0.65 -10.82 -19.40
CA LEU A 100 1.32 -11.86 -18.63
C LEU A 100 2.48 -12.42 -19.45
N TYR A 101 3.71 -12.06 -19.07
CA TYR A 101 4.91 -12.63 -19.67
C TYR A 101 5.37 -13.83 -18.85
N THR A 102 5.75 -14.92 -19.53
CA THR A 102 6.32 -16.12 -18.92
C THR A 102 7.76 -16.28 -19.38
N TRP A 103 8.71 -16.09 -18.48
CA TRP A 103 10.11 -16.42 -18.69
C TRP A 103 10.40 -17.78 -18.07
N LYS A 104 10.48 -18.81 -18.91
CA LYS A 104 10.67 -20.20 -18.46
C LYS A 104 12.02 -20.40 -17.81
N GLY A 105 12.02 -20.96 -16.60
CA GLY A 105 13.22 -21.38 -15.90
C GLY A 105 13.79 -22.67 -16.42
N ILE A 106 15.08 -22.89 -16.14
CA ILE A 106 15.79 -24.15 -16.49
C ILE A 106 15.22 -25.32 -15.69
N ASP A 107 14.89 -25.11 -14.43
CA ASP A 107 14.35 -26.11 -13.51
C ASP A 107 12.85 -25.95 -13.34
N SER A 108 12.09 -26.80 -14.02
CA SER A 108 10.61 -26.78 -13.96
C SER A 108 10.03 -27.28 -12.64
N LEU A 109 10.83 -27.88 -11.76
CA LEU A 109 10.40 -28.36 -10.45
C LEU A 109 10.41 -27.24 -9.40
N LYS A 110 11.16 -26.18 -9.65
CA LYS A 110 11.16 -25.01 -8.77
C LYS A 110 9.86 -24.22 -8.91
N LYS A 111 9.32 -23.80 -7.76
CA LYS A 111 8.16 -22.91 -7.74
C LYS A 111 8.53 -21.57 -8.39
N PRO A 112 7.66 -21.02 -9.26
CA PRO A 112 7.93 -19.77 -9.95
C PRO A 112 7.93 -18.55 -9.01
N ILE A 113 8.46 -17.45 -9.53
CA ILE A 113 8.32 -16.08 -8.97
C ILE A 113 7.29 -15.34 -9.81
N ILE A 114 6.50 -14.49 -9.17
CA ILE A 114 5.60 -13.54 -9.82
C ILE A 114 6.08 -12.13 -9.45
N LEU A 115 6.33 -11.30 -10.46
CA LEU A 115 6.61 -9.87 -10.31
C LEU A 115 5.40 -9.12 -10.86
N LEU A 116 4.76 -8.34 -10.01
CA LEU A 116 3.57 -7.56 -10.33
C LEU A 116 3.96 -6.12 -10.65
N SER A 117 3.12 -5.49 -11.43
CA SER A 117 3.08 -4.06 -11.70
C SER A 117 1.80 -3.75 -12.46
N HIS A 118 1.44 -2.48 -12.63
CA HIS A 118 0.26 -2.14 -13.40
C HIS A 118 0.53 -1.10 -14.49
N GLN A 119 -0.35 -1.08 -15.48
CA GLN A 119 -0.24 -0.24 -16.68
C GLN A 119 -1.03 1.05 -16.56
N ASP A 120 -2.07 1.00 -15.74
CA ASP A 120 -2.99 2.11 -15.57
C ASP A 120 -2.46 3.17 -14.60
N VAL A 121 -3.14 4.28 -14.59
CA VAL A 121 -2.83 5.43 -13.73
C VAL A 121 -4.11 6.14 -13.33
N VAL A 122 -4.12 6.80 -12.17
CA VAL A 122 -5.24 7.65 -11.75
C VAL A 122 -5.41 8.87 -12.67
N PRO A 123 -6.63 9.41 -12.82
CA PRO A 123 -6.85 10.67 -13.51
C PRO A 123 -6.11 11.83 -12.81
N VAL A 124 -5.87 12.88 -13.56
CA VAL A 124 -5.32 14.14 -13.03
C VAL A 124 -6.47 15.09 -12.70
N ASP A 125 -6.48 15.59 -11.48
CA ASP A 125 -7.45 16.57 -11.05
C ASP A 125 -7.21 17.93 -11.76
N GLN A 126 -8.22 18.43 -12.48
CA GLN A 126 -8.11 19.64 -13.28
C GLN A 126 -7.65 20.88 -12.49
N PRO A 127 -8.13 21.14 -11.26
CA PRO A 127 -7.64 22.23 -10.42
C PRO A 127 -6.14 22.18 -10.12
N THR A 128 -5.51 21.00 -10.11
CA THR A 128 -4.10 20.81 -9.77
C THR A 128 -3.16 20.88 -10.98
N LEU A 129 -3.65 21.08 -12.18
CA LEU A 129 -2.81 21.10 -13.39
C LEU A 129 -1.72 22.17 -13.35
N ASN A 130 -1.98 23.29 -12.70
CA ASN A 130 -0.99 24.38 -12.56
C ASN A 130 0.07 24.11 -11.49
N ASP A 131 -0.09 23.07 -10.68
CA ASP A 131 0.88 22.67 -9.65
C ASP A 131 1.96 21.73 -10.23
N TRP A 132 1.77 21.27 -11.48
CA TRP A 132 2.73 20.43 -12.17
C TRP A 132 3.81 21.28 -12.84
N GLU A 133 5.08 20.89 -12.67
CA GLU A 133 6.22 21.54 -13.34
C GLU A 133 6.27 21.29 -14.87
N ALA A 134 5.53 20.28 -15.33
CA ALA A 134 5.33 19.94 -16.75
C ALA A 134 3.96 19.30 -16.92
N GLY A 135 3.47 19.17 -18.15
CA GLY A 135 2.20 18.44 -18.38
C GLY A 135 2.27 17.02 -17.81
N PRO A 136 1.23 16.57 -17.08
CA PRO A 136 1.24 15.27 -16.38
C PRO A 136 1.57 14.06 -17.25
N PHE A 137 1.37 14.15 -18.55
CA PHE A 137 1.64 13.09 -19.53
C PHE A 137 2.70 13.49 -20.56
N GLU A 138 3.57 14.45 -20.27
CA GLU A 138 4.67 14.83 -21.14
C GLU A 138 5.91 13.95 -20.95
N GLY A 139 6.07 13.35 -19.77
CA GLY A 139 7.25 12.56 -19.44
C GLY A 139 8.53 13.41 -19.45
N LYS A 140 8.47 14.63 -18.92
CA LYS A 140 9.60 15.57 -18.95
C LYS A 140 10.80 15.02 -18.18
N ILE A 141 11.94 14.92 -18.84
CA ILE A 141 13.22 14.61 -18.21
C ILE A 141 13.89 15.93 -17.82
N SER A 142 14.29 16.06 -16.56
CA SER A 142 15.15 17.11 -16.03
C SER A 142 16.55 16.56 -15.73
N ASP A 143 17.44 17.38 -15.18
CA ASP A 143 18.79 16.95 -14.79
C ASP A 143 18.78 15.89 -13.68
N THR A 144 17.73 15.85 -12.87
CA THR A 144 17.62 14.98 -11.69
C THR A 144 16.39 14.07 -11.67
N ASP A 145 15.35 14.40 -12.45
CA ASP A 145 14.04 13.79 -12.30
C ASP A 145 13.35 13.51 -13.64
N ILE A 146 12.42 12.55 -13.61
CA ILE A 146 11.43 12.33 -14.67
C ILE A 146 10.07 12.71 -14.10
N ILE A 147 9.42 13.69 -14.70
CA ILE A 147 8.15 14.24 -14.20
C ILE A 147 7.01 13.75 -15.09
N GLY A 148 6.06 13.06 -14.47
CA GLY A 148 4.86 12.59 -15.16
C GLY A 148 3.97 11.71 -14.28
N ARG A 149 2.69 11.62 -14.61
CA ARG A 149 1.75 10.69 -14.00
C ARG A 149 2.16 9.26 -14.33
N GLY A 150 2.30 8.39 -13.30
CA GLY A 150 2.74 6.99 -13.44
C GLY A 150 4.27 6.81 -13.34
N THR A 151 5.05 7.86 -13.07
CA THR A 151 6.51 7.72 -12.90
C THR A 151 6.85 6.85 -11.69
N LEU A 152 6.14 7.01 -10.58
CA LEU A 152 6.30 6.22 -9.36
C LEU A 152 5.27 5.10 -9.28
N ASP A 153 4.03 5.37 -9.72
CA ASP A 153 2.86 4.54 -9.57
C ASP A 153 2.18 4.36 -10.94
N ASP A 154 2.46 3.26 -11.69
CA ASP A 154 3.51 2.25 -11.43
C ASP A 154 4.27 1.90 -12.73
N LYS A 155 4.18 2.75 -13.77
CA LYS A 155 4.91 2.54 -15.02
C LYS A 155 6.43 2.56 -14.83
N GLY A 156 6.91 3.23 -13.77
CA GLY A 156 8.33 3.20 -13.40
C GLY A 156 8.80 1.81 -13.08
N THR A 157 8.07 1.06 -12.24
CA THR A 157 8.36 -0.33 -11.92
C THR A 157 8.19 -1.24 -13.14
N LEU A 158 7.08 -1.06 -13.89
CA LEU A 158 6.80 -1.86 -15.09
C LEU A 158 7.95 -1.77 -16.11
N ILE A 159 8.34 -0.56 -16.48
CA ILE A 159 9.41 -0.32 -17.45
C ILE A 159 10.75 -0.77 -16.87
N GLY A 160 11.03 -0.49 -15.59
CA GLY A 160 12.24 -0.97 -14.92
C GLY A 160 12.38 -2.49 -14.91
N LEU A 161 11.29 -3.23 -14.73
CA LEU A 161 11.28 -4.69 -14.84
C LEU A 161 11.59 -5.16 -16.27
N LEU A 162 11.01 -4.52 -17.28
CA LEU A 162 11.27 -4.86 -18.68
C LEU A 162 12.70 -4.52 -19.11
N GLU A 163 13.24 -3.38 -18.66
CA GLU A 163 14.65 -3.01 -18.87
C GLU A 163 15.61 -4.06 -18.27
N ALA A 164 15.33 -4.49 -17.05
CA ALA A 164 16.13 -5.51 -16.38
C ALA A 164 16.08 -6.86 -17.13
N VAL A 165 14.90 -7.26 -17.60
CA VAL A 165 14.72 -8.49 -18.37
C VAL A 165 15.40 -8.40 -19.74
N GLU A 166 15.23 -7.28 -20.47
CA GLU A 166 15.86 -7.06 -21.77
C GLU A 166 17.39 -7.16 -21.64
N LYS A 167 17.97 -6.50 -20.65
CA LYS A 167 19.41 -6.55 -20.37
C LYS A 167 19.91 -7.95 -20.03
N LEU A 168 19.21 -8.66 -19.17
CA LEU A 168 19.56 -10.04 -18.83
C LEU A 168 19.48 -10.97 -20.04
N LEU A 169 18.52 -10.74 -20.96
CA LEU A 169 18.41 -11.49 -22.21
C LEU A 169 19.56 -11.17 -23.18
N GLU A 170 20.01 -9.92 -23.26
CA GLU A 170 21.23 -9.53 -24.02
C GLU A 170 22.46 -10.30 -23.51
N GLU A 171 22.56 -10.46 -22.19
CA GLU A 171 23.64 -11.23 -21.54
C GLU A 171 23.42 -12.75 -21.62
N SER A 172 22.39 -13.21 -22.33
CA SER A 172 22.03 -14.64 -22.45
C SER A 172 21.71 -15.31 -21.11
N PHE A 173 21.29 -14.55 -20.12
CA PHE A 173 20.89 -15.07 -18.81
C PHE A 173 19.65 -15.95 -18.93
N GLN A 174 19.65 -17.06 -18.19
CA GLN A 174 18.48 -17.92 -18.03
C GLN A 174 18.15 -18.10 -16.56
N PRO A 175 16.91 -17.80 -16.13
CA PRO A 175 16.52 -17.96 -14.74
C PRO A 175 16.48 -19.43 -14.35
N SER A 176 16.85 -19.73 -13.10
CA SER A 176 16.77 -21.10 -12.60
C SER A 176 15.33 -21.58 -12.41
N GLN A 177 14.41 -20.70 -12.11
CA GLN A 177 12.98 -20.94 -11.95
C GLN A 177 12.17 -20.02 -12.84
N THR A 178 10.96 -20.43 -13.21
CA THR A 178 10.08 -19.60 -14.04
C THR A 178 9.76 -18.28 -13.36
N ILE A 179 9.81 -17.20 -14.14
CA ILE A 179 9.41 -15.85 -13.70
C ILE A 179 8.20 -15.44 -14.53
N TYR A 180 7.16 -15.02 -13.84
CA TYR A 180 6.01 -14.36 -14.42
C TYR A 180 6.14 -12.85 -14.19
N LEU A 181 6.00 -12.05 -15.28
CA LEU A 181 5.77 -10.61 -15.15
C LEU A 181 4.28 -10.41 -15.41
N ALA A 182 3.57 -9.92 -14.42
CA ALA A 182 2.12 -9.81 -14.46
C ALA A 182 1.72 -8.34 -14.34
N PHE A 183 1.29 -7.76 -15.47
CA PHE A 183 0.97 -6.34 -15.57
C PHE A 183 -0.53 -6.14 -15.72
N GLY A 184 -1.19 -5.75 -14.61
CA GLY A 184 -2.62 -5.40 -14.56
C GLY A 184 -2.93 -4.15 -15.38
N HIS A 185 -4.22 -3.87 -15.58
CA HIS A 185 -4.66 -2.69 -16.33
C HIS A 185 -5.74 -1.86 -15.63
N ASP A 186 -6.10 -2.22 -14.42
CA ASP A 186 -7.16 -1.57 -13.64
C ASP A 186 -6.87 -1.61 -12.12
N GLU A 187 -5.58 -1.56 -11.77
CA GLU A 187 -5.12 -1.61 -10.37
C GLU A 187 -5.70 -0.44 -9.57
N GLU A 188 -5.63 0.77 -10.09
CA GLU A 188 -6.09 2.03 -9.53
C GLU A 188 -7.61 2.06 -9.19
N VAL A 189 -8.33 1.03 -9.62
CA VAL A 189 -9.75 0.81 -9.30
C VAL A 189 -9.99 -0.55 -8.64
N GLY A 190 -8.94 -1.16 -8.05
CA GLY A 190 -8.98 -2.40 -7.27
C GLY A 190 -8.67 -3.68 -8.05
N GLY A 191 -8.29 -3.61 -9.32
CA GLY A 191 -7.77 -4.72 -10.12
C GLY A 191 -8.72 -5.87 -10.48
N PRO A 192 -10.07 -5.71 -10.48
CA PRO A 192 -10.99 -6.84 -10.68
C PRO A 192 -10.86 -7.49 -12.04
N ASN A 193 -10.53 -6.74 -13.10
CA ASN A 193 -10.41 -7.24 -14.45
C ASN A 193 -8.96 -7.49 -14.89
N GLY A 194 -7.98 -6.97 -14.14
CA GLY A 194 -6.54 -7.09 -14.38
C GLY A 194 -5.88 -8.14 -13.50
N ALA A 195 -5.37 -7.73 -12.36
CA ALA A 195 -4.61 -8.59 -11.45
C ALA A 195 -5.43 -9.80 -10.95
N ALA A 196 -6.71 -9.60 -10.65
CA ALA A 196 -7.60 -10.69 -10.21
C ALA A 196 -7.79 -11.77 -11.30
N GLU A 197 -7.98 -11.37 -12.57
CA GLU A 197 -8.11 -12.32 -13.68
C GLU A 197 -6.78 -13.01 -14.01
N ILE A 198 -5.63 -12.32 -13.89
CA ILE A 198 -4.30 -12.96 -13.99
C ILE A 198 -4.14 -14.01 -12.89
N ALA A 199 -4.48 -13.67 -11.64
CA ALA A 199 -4.38 -14.58 -10.51
C ALA A 199 -5.27 -15.82 -10.70
N LYS A 200 -6.50 -15.63 -11.16
CA LYS A 200 -7.43 -16.71 -11.50
C LYS A 200 -6.88 -17.60 -12.62
N TYR A 201 -6.33 -17.02 -13.67
CA TYR A 201 -5.72 -17.75 -14.78
C TYR A 201 -4.53 -18.59 -14.31
N LEU A 202 -3.60 -18.02 -13.54
CA LEU A 202 -2.47 -18.74 -12.97
C LEU A 202 -2.92 -19.85 -12.02
N LYS A 203 -3.94 -19.61 -11.21
CA LYS A 203 -4.54 -20.62 -10.33
C LYS A 203 -5.13 -21.79 -11.11
N LEU A 204 -5.83 -21.54 -12.21
CA LEU A 204 -6.37 -22.59 -13.10
C LEU A 204 -5.26 -23.42 -13.76
N LYS A 205 -4.11 -22.81 -14.06
CA LYS A 205 -2.90 -23.51 -14.53
C LYS A 205 -2.15 -24.26 -13.42
N GLY A 206 -2.63 -24.24 -12.18
CA GLY A 206 -1.98 -24.92 -11.05
C GLY A 206 -0.71 -24.22 -10.55
N VAL A 207 -0.47 -22.98 -10.95
CA VAL A 207 0.72 -22.22 -10.53
C VAL A 207 0.68 -21.96 -9.03
N ARG A 208 1.78 -22.25 -8.35
CA ARG A 208 2.02 -21.98 -6.94
C ARG A 208 3.37 -21.26 -6.82
N ALA A 209 3.33 -19.97 -6.69
CA ALA A 209 4.54 -19.16 -6.59
C ALA A 209 5.28 -19.39 -5.27
N SER A 210 6.62 -19.30 -5.32
CA SER A 210 7.48 -19.22 -4.14
C SER A 210 7.53 -17.81 -3.57
N MET A 211 7.35 -16.82 -4.45
CA MET A 211 7.39 -15.39 -4.14
C MET A 211 6.45 -14.66 -5.09
N THR A 212 5.71 -13.72 -4.54
CA THR A 212 5.02 -12.67 -5.30
C THR A 212 5.55 -11.33 -4.78
N LEU A 213 6.08 -10.51 -5.67
CA LEU A 213 6.56 -9.16 -5.37
C LEU A 213 5.69 -8.17 -6.12
N ASP A 214 5.16 -7.22 -5.38
CA ASP A 214 4.32 -6.13 -5.84
C ASP A 214 4.97 -4.79 -5.45
N GLU A 215 4.35 -3.71 -5.83
CA GLU A 215 4.70 -2.36 -5.42
C GLU A 215 4.40 -2.07 -3.94
N GLY A 216 4.48 -0.80 -3.52
CA GLY A 216 4.05 -0.31 -2.21
C GLY A 216 5.14 -0.24 -1.15
N GLY A 217 6.34 -0.81 -1.39
CA GLY A 217 7.53 -0.59 -0.60
C GLY A 217 8.34 0.59 -1.15
N PHE A 218 9.14 1.25 -0.31
CA PHE A 218 9.95 2.36 -0.78
C PHE A 218 11.25 2.51 0.03
N LEU A 219 12.22 3.19 -0.58
CA LEU A 219 13.41 3.66 0.09
C LEU A 219 13.26 5.16 0.34
N ALA A 220 13.37 5.55 1.61
CA ALA A 220 13.15 6.92 2.03
C ALA A 220 14.33 7.47 2.82
N GLU A 221 14.66 8.73 2.56
CA GLU A 221 15.61 9.50 3.35
C GLU A 221 14.87 10.64 4.05
N GLY A 222 15.19 10.84 5.34
CA GLY A 222 14.60 11.93 6.12
C GLY A 222 13.13 11.76 6.53
N LEU A 223 12.46 10.66 6.17
CA LEU A 223 11.07 10.42 6.55
C LEU A 223 10.90 9.87 7.97
N VAL A 224 11.93 9.21 8.52
CA VAL A 224 11.87 8.70 9.89
C VAL A 224 12.62 9.67 10.81
N PRO A 225 11.93 10.38 11.70
CA PRO A 225 12.56 11.37 12.57
C PRO A 225 13.76 10.82 13.35
N GLY A 226 14.91 11.46 13.20
CA GLY A 226 16.16 11.09 13.86
C GLY A 226 16.90 9.89 13.26
N VAL A 227 16.48 9.37 12.11
CA VAL A 227 17.22 8.37 11.35
C VAL A 227 17.77 9.03 10.08
N ASP A 228 19.09 9.29 10.08
CA ASP A 228 19.79 9.94 8.96
C ASP A 228 20.15 8.97 7.82
N LYS A 229 19.85 7.68 8.01
CA LYS A 229 20.10 6.64 7.02
C LYS A 229 18.89 6.47 6.10
N THR A 230 19.12 6.03 4.88
CA THR A 230 18.04 5.53 4.01
C THR A 230 17.29 4.40 4.73
N VAL A 231 15.98 4.50 4.84
CA VAL A 231 15.12 3.46 5.38
C VAL A 231 14.42 2.77 4.22
N ALA A 232 14.63 1.47 4.08
CA ALA A 232 13.96 0.63 3.10
C ALA A 232 12.80 -0.11 3.77
N MET A 233 11.58 0.17 3.36
CA MET A 233 10.38 -0.42 3.93
C MET A 233 9.90 -1.56 3.06
N ILE A 234 9.77 -2.76 3.63
CA ILE A 234 9.22 -3.95 2.98
C ILE A 234 7.85 -4.24 3.58
N ASN A 235 6.80 -4.09 2.78
CA ASN A 235 5.46 -4.42 3.22
C ASN A 235 5.28 -5.95 3.23
N LEU A 236 4.93 -6.50 4.39
CA LEU A 236 4.65 -7.92 4.60
C LEU A 236 3.17 -8.27 4.44
N ALA A 237 2.33 -7.28 4.50
CA ALA A 237 0.89 -7.33 4.32
C ALA A 237 0.37 -5.94 3.96
N GLU A 238 -0.79 -5.89 3.34
CA GLU A 238 -1.54 -4.67 3.09
C GLU A 238 -2.78 -4.62 3.99
N LYS A 239 -3.16 -3.40 4.42
CA LYS A 239 -4.47 -3.17 5.04
C LYS A 239 -5.57 -3.51 4.04
N GLY A 240 -6.65 -4.07 4.54
CA GLY A 240 -7.87 -4.26 3.76
C GLY A 240 -8.57 -2.92 3.47
N PHE A 241 -9.54 -2.98 2.59
CA PHE A 241 -10.36 -1.84 2.20
C PHE A 241 -11.84 -2.19 2.28
N ALA A 242 -12.63 -1.34 2.92
CA ALA A 242 -14.08 -1.42 2.87
C ALA A 242 -14.70 -0.02 2.95
N SER A 243 -15.79 0.17 2.23
CA SER A 243 -16.66 1.33 2.39
C SER A 243 -18.06 0.89 2.76
N PHE A 244 -18.64 1.55 3.75
CA PHE A 244 -20.03 1.31 4.14
C PHE A 244 -20.85 2.58 3.92
N GLU A 245 -21.97 2.43 3.21
CA GLU A 245 -22.98 3.47 3.08
C GLU A 245 -23.93 3.39 4.28
N LEU A 246 -24.04 4.48 5.00
CA LEU A 246 -25.04 4.71 6.04
C LEU A 246 -26.24 5.38 5.42
N THR A 247 -27.42 4.81 5.52
CA THR A 247 -28.65 5.39 5.01
C THR A 247 -29.64 5.60 6.14
N VAL A 248 -30.08 6.85 6.28
CA VAL A 248 -31.16 7.24 7.21
C VAL A 248 -32.39 7.58 6.40
N GLU A 249 -33.52 6.96 6.74
CA GLU A 249 -34.81 7.22 6.12
C GLU A 249 -35.82 7.67 7.16
N THR A 250 -36.52 8.77 6.91
CA THR A 250 -37.62 9.29 7.77
C THR A 250 -38.78 9.79 6.90
N LYS A 251 -39.86 10.20 7.52
CA LYS A 251 -41.00 10.80 6.80
C LYS A 251 -40.70 12.17 6.20
N GLY A 252 -39.56 12.80 6.59
CA GLY A 252 -39.26 14.16 6.21
C GLY A 252 -40.29 15.17 6.79
N GLY A 253 -40.34 16.38 6.23
CA GLY A 253 -41.31 17.36 6.67
C GLY A 253 -40.95 18.80 6.35
N HIS A 254 -41.74 19.72 6.86
CA HIS A 254 -41.51 21.18 6.76
C HIS A 254 -40.59 21.64 7.89
N SER A 255 -39.61 22.48 7.59
CA SER A 255 -38.61 22.94 8.57
C SER A 255 -39.18 23.76 9.75
N SER A 256 -40.40 24.31 9.62
CA SER A 256 -41.09 25.03 10.70
C SER A 256 -41.68 24.12 11.78
N GLN A 257 -41.80 22.81 11.51
CA GLN A 257 -42.33 21.83 12.45
C GLN A 257 -41.41 20.58 12.42
N PRO A 258 -40.14 20.72 12.87
CA PRO A 258 -39.18 19.64 12.78
C PRO A 258 -39.58 18.51 13.74
N PRO A 259 -39.49 17.24 13.29
CA PRO A 259 -39.58 16.11 14.18
C PRO A 259 -38.43 16.09 15.18
N LYS A 260 -38.61 15.40 16.31
CA LYS A 260 -37.58 15.27 17.35
C LYS A 260 -36.28 14.64 16.79
N GLU A 261 -36.43 13.70 15.88
CA GLU A 261 -35.35 13.06 15.15
C GLU A 261 -35.55 13.38 13.66
N ASN A 262 -34.58 14.05 13.05
CA ASN A 262 -34.59 14.29 11.60
C ASN A 262 -33.44 13.57 10.92
N THR A 263 -33.61 13.33 9.63
CA THR A 263 -32.74 12.51 8.80
C THR A 263 -31.27 12.96 8.86
N ILE A 264 -31.02 14.25 8.65
CA ILE A 264 -29.64 14.81 8.65
C ILE A 264 -29.02 14.75 10.04
N GLY A 265 -29.82 15.10 11.10
CA GLY A 265 -29.32 15.06 12.47
C GLY A 265 -28.95 13.67 12.94
N MET A 266 -29.74 12.65 12.57
CA MET A 266 -29.42 11.25 12.88
C MET A 266 -28.16 10.77 12.14
N LEU A 267 -28.00 11.14 10.87
CA LEU A 267 -26.81 10.79 10.10
C LEU A 267 -25.55 11.47 10.65
N ALA A 268 -25.65 12.76 10.97
CA ALA A 268 -24.54 13.51 11.57
C ALA A 268 -24.10 12.90 12.91
N GLN A 269 -25.07 12.49 13.76
CA GLN A 269 -24.76 11.82 15.03
C GLN A 269 -24.05 10.50 14.80
N ALA A 270 -24.47 9.70 13.81
CA ALA A 270 -23.81 8.44 13.48
C ALA A 270 -22.35 8.63 13.04
N ILE A 271 -22.07 9.67 12.26
CA ILE A 271 -20.69 10.00 11.85
C ILE A 271 -19.87 10.37 13.10
N VAL A 272 -20.39 11.24 13.97
CA VAL A 272 -19.71 11.64 15.21
C VAL A 272 -19.49 10.43 16.13
N ASP A 273 -20.48 9.54 16.25
CA ASP A 273 -20.35 8.32 17.05
C ASP A 273 -19.23 7.42 16.53
N LEU A 274 -19.10 7.23 15.21
CA LEU A 274 -18.01 6.45 14.60
C LEU A 274 -16.64 7.12 14.77
N GLU A 275 -16.54 8.43 14.61
CA GLU A 275 -15.29 9.17 14.82
C GLU A 275 -14.81 9.12 16.27
N ASN A 276 -15.74 9.16 17.24
CA ASN A 276 -15.43 9.07 18.66
C ASN A 276 -15.18 7.64 19.16
N ASN A 277 -15.62 6.63 18.42
CA ASN A 277 -15.48 5.21 18.76
C ASN A 277 -14.62 4.49 17.72
N GLN A 278 -13.39 4.95 17.51
CA GLN A 278 -12.43 4.32 16.62
C GLN A 278 -12.11 2.89 17.04
N LEU A 279 -11.86 2.02 16.07
CA LEU A 279 -11.35 0.68 16.40
C LEU A 279 -10.01 0.77 17.15
N PRO A 280 -9.77 -0.14 18.12
CA PRO A 280 -8.62 -0.02 18.99
C PRO A 280 -7.30 -0.28 18.26
N TYR A 281 -6.25 0.39 18.71
CA TYR A 281 -4.86 0.09 18.31
C TYR A 281 -4.48 -1.32 18.73
N LYS A 282 -3.88 -2.08 17.81
CA LYS A 282 -3.48 -3.49 18.05
C LYS A 282 -2.03 -3.73 17.68
N LEU A 283 -1.36 -4.48 18.54
CA LEU A 283 -0.04 -5.00 18.24
C LEU A 283 -0.19 -6.24 17.34
N VAL A 284 0.04 -6.07 16.06
CA VAL A 284 0.00 -7.13 15.06
C VAL A 284 1.42 -7.50 14.63
N LYS A 285 1.63 -8.69 14.07
CA LYS A 285 2.96 -9.19 13.70
C LYS A 285 3.83 -8.21 12.92
N PRO A 286 3.34 -7.52 11.86
CA PRO A 286 4.16 -6.54 11.15
C PRO A 286 4.61 -5.36 12.02
N VAL A 287 3.82 -4.96 13.02
CA VAL A 287 4.19 -3.92 13.98
C VAL A 287 5.31 -4.43 14.91
N ASP A 288 5.20 -5.66 15.42
CA ASP A 288 6.28 -6.27 16.22
C ASP A 288 7.61 -6.26 15.45
N TYR A 289 7.57 -6.68 14.17
CA TYR A 289 8.76 -6.67 13.33
C TYR A 289 9.30 -5.26 13.08
N GLN A 290 8.40 -4.29 12.86
CA GLN A 290 8.81 -2.89 12.71
C GLN A 290 9.53 -2.37 13.96
N LEU A 291 9.02 -2.71 15.15
CA LEU A 291 9.67 -2.36 16.42
C LEU A 291 11.07 -3.00 16.55
N GLU A 292 11.18 -4.28 16.22
CA GLU A 292 12.43 -5.04 16.34
C GLU A 292 13.51 -4.57 15.35
N TYR A 293 13.12 -4.19 14.12
CA TYR A 293 14.08 -3.84 13.07
C TYR A 293 14.40 -2.34 13.03
N MET A 294 13.44 -1.47 13.34
CA MET A 294 13.63 -0.02 13.36
C MET A 294 14.17 0.45 14.73
N GLY A 295 13.62 -0.07 15.82
CA GLY A 295 13.91 0.39 17.17
C GLY A 295 15.41 0.50 17.50
N PRO A 296 16.25 -0.52 17.19
CA PRO A 296 17.68 -0.47 17.44
C PRO A 296 18.41 0.68 16.72
N GLU A 297 17.87 1.09 15.56
CA GLU A 297 18.48 2.11 14.68
C GLU A 297 18.05 3.54 15.02
N MET A 298 17.10 3.69 15.94
CA MET A 298 16.58 4.98 16.37
C MET A 298 17.52 5.71 17.33
N PRO A 299 17.44 7.05 17.44
CA PRO A 299 18.10 7.82 18.50
C PRO A 299 17.74 7.33 19.89
N PHE A 300 18.61 7.56 20.86
CA PHE A 300 18.50 6.99 22.22
C PHE A 300 17.11 7.09 22.85
N PHE A 301 16.47 8.26 22.81
CA PHE A 301 15.15 8.44 23.44
C PHE A 301 14.04 7.69 22.72
N SER A 302 14.03 7.68 21.39
CA SER A 302 13.10 6.88 20.62
C SER A 302 13.40 5.39 20.81
N LYS A 303 14.67 4.99 20.76
CA LYS A 303 15.10 3.61 21.05
C LYS A 303 14.66 3.16 22.43
N LEU A 304 14.66 4.04 23.43
CA LEU A 304 14.18 3.74 24.79
C LEU A 304 12.68 3.38 24.78
N ALA A 305 11.87 4.13 24.03
CA ALA A 305 10.45 3.81 23.91
C ALA A 305 10.25 2.44 23.21
N PHE A 306 10.94 2.20 22.09
CA PHE A 306 10.86 0.94 21.33
C PHE A 306 11.39 -0.27 22.12
N ALA A 307 12.40 -0.08 22.95
CA ALA A 307 12.93 -1.12 23.83
C ALA A 307 12.02 -1.46 25.01
N ASN A 308 11.04 -0.61 25.30
CA ASN A 308 10.16 -0.76 26.46
C ASN A 308 8.67 -0.64 26.06
N PRO A 309 8.20 -1.46 25.10
CA PRO A 309 6.83 -1.37 24.61
C PRO A 309 5.77 -1.61 25.68
N TRP A 310 6.12 -2.32 26.78
CA TRP A 310 5.22 -2.53 27.91
C TRP A 310 4.80 -1.20 28.60
N LEU A 311 5.63 -0.15 28.52
CA LEU A 311 5.34 1.18 29.06
C LEU A 311 4.80 2.14 28.00
N PHE A 312 5.32 2.06 26.76
CA PHE A 312 5.07 3.02 25.69
C PHE A 312 4.14 2.48 24.59
N LYS A 313 3.50 1.33 24.82
CA LYS A 313 2.70 0.61 23.82
C LYS A 313 1.73 1.53 23.07
N ASN A 314 0.89 2.27 23.78
CA ASN A 314 -0.15 3.08 23.15
C ASN A 314 0.45 4.20 22.27
N THR A 315 1.46 4.92 22.80
CA THR A 315 2.16 5.96 22.04
C THR A 315 2.82 5.41 20.76
N ILE A 316 3.40 4.22 20.86
CA ILE A 316 4.03 3.56 19.70
C ILE A 316 2.97 3.14 18.67
N LEU A 317 1.90 2.48 19.10
CA LEU A 317 0.84 2.00 18.22
C LEU A 317 0.13 3.17 17.52
N GLU A 318 -0.06 4.29 18.23
CA GLU A 318 -0.60 5.53 17.68
C GLU A 318 0.34 6.12 16.62
N ALA A 319 1.64 6.25 16.93
CA ALA A 319 2.65 6.77 16.00
C ALA A 319 2.79 5.91 14.74
N LEU A 320 2.56 4.60 14.84
CA LEU A 320 2.59 3.66 13.71
C LEU A 320 1.23 3.49 13.02
N ASN A 321 0.20 4.20 13.44
CA ASN A 321 -1.17 4.09 12.93
C ASN A 321 -1.67 2.63 12.90
N ALA A 322 -1.36 1.88 13.98
CA ALA A 322 -1.59 0.43 14.08
C ALA A 322 -3.04 0.10 14.49
N HIS A 323 -4.02 0.61 13.72
CA HIS A 323 -5.45 0.31 13.89
C HIS A 323 -6.18 0.32 12.55
N THR A 324 -7.40 -0.18 12.53
CA THR A 324 -8.32 0.01 11.41
C THR A 324 -8.83 1.45 11.44
N THR A 325 -8.55 2.21 10.39
CA THR A 325 -8.94 3.62 10.30
C THR A 325 -10.38 3.78 9.86
N THR A 326 -11.04 4.83 10.36
CA THR A 326 -12.42 5.23 10.02
C THR A 326 -12.38 6.62 9.39
N ALA A 327 -12.89 6.77 8.18
CA ALA A 327 -12.89 8.06 7.48
C ALA A 327 -14.23 8.29 6.76
N PRO A 328 -15.07 9.24 7.20
CA PRO A 328 -16.20 9.73 6.42
C PRO A 328 -15.68 10.40 5.13
N THR A 329 -16.13 9.91 3.98
CA THR A 329 -15.62 10.39 2.67
C THR A 329 -16.67 11.05 1.81
N ILE A 330 -17.94 10.66 1.95
CA ILE A 330 -19.05 11.22 1.19
C ILE A 330 -20.22 11.47 2.13
N ILE A 331 -20.91 12.60 1.96
CA ILE A 331 -22.14 12.91 2.67
C ILE A 331 -23.12 13.63 1.74
N GLY A 332 -24.39 13.26 1.83
CA GLY A 332 -25.45 13.89 1.04
C GLY A 332 -26.81 13.81 1.72
N GLY A 333 -27.63 14.85 1.50
CA GLY A 333 -29.00 14.91 1.99
C GLY A 333 -29.62 16.30 1.82
N GLY A 334 -30.94 16.34 1.56
CA GLY A 334 -31.67 17.57 1.34
C GLY A 334 -31.53 18.17 -0.06
N VAL A 335 -32.58 18.87 -0.47
CA VAL A 335 -32.66 19.53 -1.79
C VAL A 335 -33.11 20.97 -1.71
N LYS A 336 -33.64 21.39 -0.54
CA LYS A 336 -34.19 22.74 -0.33
C LYS A 336 -34.11 23.13 1.14
N ASN A 337 -33.81 24.40 1.44
CA ASN A 337 -33.56 24.94 2.78
C ASN A 337 -34.71 24.84 3.77
N ASN A 338 -35.95 24.76 3.29
CA ASN A 338 -37.15 24.68 4.12
C ASN A 338 -37.85 23.31 4.12
N VAL A 339 -37.16 22.27 3.60
CA VAL A 339 -37.68 20.90 3.54
C VAL A 339 -36.71 19.96 4.26
N ILE A 340 -37.22 19.22 5.22
CA ILE A 340 -36.49 18.16 5.90
C ILE A 340 -36.48 16.94 4.93
N PRO A 341 -35.32 16.42 4.53
CA PRO A 341 -35.25 15.33 3.58
C PRO A 341 -35.81 14.04 4.16
N THR A 342 -36.31 13.18 3.29
CA THR A 342 -36.74 11.82 3.65
C THR A 342 -35.58 10.85 3.72
N VAL A 343 -34.48 11.14 3.00
CA VAL A 343 -33.29 10.29 2.94
C VAL A 343 -32.03 11.15 3.09
N ALA A 344 -31.07 10.66 3.87
CA ALA A 344 -29.70 11.18 3.90
C ALA A 344 -28.72 10.01 3.94
N LYS A 345 -27.57 10.17 3.31
CA LYS A 345 -26.57 9.13 3.16
C LYS A 345 -25.17 9.64 3.47
N ALA A 346 -24.33 8.76 4.00
CA ALA A 346 -22.90 9.00 4.12
C ALA A 346 -22.12 7.73 3.79
N THR A 347 -20.95 7.88 3.19
CA THR A 347 -20.01 6.78 2.98
C THR A 347 -18.86 6.91 3.95
N ILE A 348 -18.59 5.85 4.68
CA ILE A 348 -17.49 5.73 5.62
C ILE A 348 -16.50 4.72 5.08
N ASN A 349 -15.27 5.15 4.83
CA ASN A 349 -14.18 4.29 4.38
C ASN A 349 -13.36 3.77 5.56
N PHE A 350 -12.94 2.52 5.45
CA PHE A 350 -12.11 1.84 6.43
C PHE A 350 -10.88 1.23 5.75
N ARG A 351 -9.71 1.44 6.36
CA ARG A 351 -8.48 0.71 6.04
C ARG A 351 -8.26 -0.32 7.12
N ILE A 352 -8.54 -1.58 6.80
CA ILE A 352 -8.68 -2.69 7.76
C ILE A 352 -7.31 -3.23 8.14
N LEU A 353 -7.00 -3.25 9.44
CA LEU A 353 -5.71 -3.74 9.94
C LEU A 353 -5.59 -5.27 9.73
N PRO A 354 -4.41 -5.79 9.34
CA PRO A 354 -4.17 -7.23 9.30
C PRO A 354 -4.56 -7.93 10.60
N GLY A 355 -5.41 -8.96 10.47
CA GLY A 355 -6.00 -9.68 11.61
C GLY A 355 -7.43 -9.26 11.97
N GLU A 356 -7.97 -8.24 11.31
CA GLU A 356 -9.40 -7.89 11.31
C GLU A 356 -10.01 -8.24 9.95
N THR A 357 -11.33 -8.19 9.83
CA THR A 357 -12.06 -8.54 8.61
C THR A 357 -13.13 -7.51 8.30
N ILE A 358 -13.63 -7.52 7.05
CA ILE A 358 -14.76 -6.68 6.62
C ILE A 358 -15.95 -6.88 7.56
N GLU A 359 -16.24 -8.15 7.91
CA GLU A 359 -17.35 -8.50 8.79
C GLU A 359 -17.18 -7.92 10.20
N SER A 360 -15.96 -7.96 10.76
CA SER A 360 -15.69 -7.38 12.08
C SER A 360 -15.83 -5.86 12.11
N VAL A 361 -15.48 -5.19 11.00
CA VAL A 361 -15.67 -3.74 10.85
C VAL A 361 -17.15 -3.40 10.69
N GLN A 362 -17.89 -4.17 9.89
CA GLN A 362 -19.33 -3.99 9.74
C GLN A 362 -20.07 -4.14 11.07
N GLU A 363 -19.71 -5.16 11.85
CA GLU A 363 -20.24 -5.37 13.20
C GLU A 363 -19.93 -4.19 14.12
N HIS A 364 -18.69 -3.68 14.07
CA HIS A 364 -18.33 -2.46 14.83
C HIS A 364 -19.18 -1.27 14.44
N VAL A 365 -19.39 -1.01 13.15
CA VAL A 365 -20.25 0.07 12.67
C VAL A 365 -21.68 -0.10 13.19
N GLN A 366 -22.28 -1.29 13.03
CA GLN A 366 -23.64 -1.58 13.48
C GLN A 366 -23.82 -1.45 14.99
N ASN A 367 -22.80 -1.82 15.78
CA ASN A 367 -22.86 -1.71 17.24
C ASN A 367 -22.60 -0.29 17.75
N THR A 368 -22.01 0.58 16.93
CA THR A 368 -21.66 1.96 17.32
C THR A 368 -22.78 2.94 17.05
N ILE A 369 -23.55 2.73 15.97
CA ILE A 369 -24.60 3.66 15.56
C ILE A 369 -26.00 3.14 15.88
N SER A 370 -27.01 4.01 15.73
CA SER A 370 -28.40 3.62 15.94
C SER A 370 -28.86 2.51 14.98
N GLU A 371 -29.57 1.50 15.49
CA GLU A 371 -30.19 0.42 14.70
C GLU A 371 -31.20 0.91 13.64
N LYS A 372 -31.66 2.18 13.73
CA LYS A 372 -32.51 2.81 12.73
C LYS A 372 -31.77 3.17 11.45
N ILE A 373 -30.45 3.05 11.42
CA ILE A 373 -29.60 3.41 10.29
C ILE A 373 -29.22 2.13 9.54
N LYS A 374 -29.53 2.11 8.26
CA LYS A 374 -29.15 1.01 7.39
C LYS A 374 -27.67 1.11 7.06
N VAL A 375 -26.94 0.00 7.15
CA VAL A 375 -25.51 -0.11 6.82
C VAL A 375 -25.34 -1.11 5.69
N GLU A 376 -24.81 -0.67 4.56
CA GLU A 376 -24.55 -1.53 3.39
C GLU A 376 -23.11 -1.34 2.92
N ALA A 377 -22.45 -2.45 2.61
CA ALA A 377 -21.14 -2.41 1.96
C ALA A 377 -21.27 -1.92 0.52
N VAL A 378 -20.40 -1.02 0.07
CA VAL A 378 -20.46 -0.40 -1.25
C VAL A 378 -19.08 -0.36 -1.91
N GLY A 379 -19.07 -0.49 -3.23
CA GLY A 379 -17.86 -0.43 -4.05
C GLY A 379 -16.94 -1.64 -3.85
N TYR A 380 -15.64 -1.41 -4.00
CA TYR A 380 -14.60 -2.43 -3.84
C TYR A 380 -14.43 -2.81 -2.36
N LEU A 381 -14.25 -4.09 -2.12
CA LEU A 381 -14.08 -4.66 -0.78
C LEU A 381 -12.91 -5.64 -0.80
N SER A 382 -11.97 -5.50 0.12
CA SER A 382 -10.84 -6.40 0.26
C SER A 382 -10.52 -6.62 1.74
N ASN A 383 -10.45 -7.87 2.16
CA ASN A 383 -9.84 -8.20 3.45
C ASN A 383 -8.33 -7.93 3.41
N PRO A 384 -7.69 -7.64 4.56
CA PRO A 384 -6.24 -7.55 4.63
C PRO A 384 -5.57 -8.77 4.03
N SER A 385 -4.43 -8.56 3.36
CA SER A 385 -3.65 -9.68 2.84
C SER A 385 -3.07 -10.53 3.98
N PRO A 386 -2.81 -11.82 3.74
CA PRO A 386 -2.05 -12.64 4.69
C PRO A 386 -0.66 -12.04 4.95
N VAL A 387 -0.21 -12.10 6.21
CA VAL A 387 1.10 -11.57 6.60
C VAL A 387 2.21 -12.51 6.13
N SER A 388 3.12 -12.01 5.30
CA SER A 388 4.33 -12.71 4.87
C SER A 388 5.33 -12.83 6.03
N GLY A 389 5.98 -14.00 6.14
CA GLY A 389 6.97 -14.21 7.22
C GLY A 389 8.33 -13.63 6.88
N ILE A 390 8.99 -13.00 7.85
CA ILE A 390 10.38 -12.51 7.73
C ILE A 390 11.41 -13.65 7.62
N ASP A 391 11.04 -14.86 8.04
CA ASP A 391 11.88 -16.06 7.88
C ASP A 391 11.78 -16.66 6.47
N SER A 392 10.87 -16.17 5.63
CA SER A 392 10.70 -16.62 4.26
C SER A 392 11.94 -16.35 3.43
N GLN A 393 12.20 -17.21 2.45
CA GLN A 393 13.28 -16.99 1.49
C GLN A 393 13.07 -15.69 0.69
N SER A 394 11.83 -15.34 0.39
CA SER A 394 11.45 -14.12 -0.32
C SER A 394 11.90 -12.87 0.44
N TYR A 395 11.57 -12.77 1.72
CA TYR A 395 11.99 -11.64 2.55
C TYR A 395 13.53 -11.54 2.61
N LYS A 396 14.21 -12.67 2.86
CA LYS A 396 15.68 -12.71 2.96
C LYS A 396 16.38 -12.31 1.66
N ILE A 397 15.81 -12.67 0.50
CA ILE A 397 16.32 -12.25 -0.81
C ILE A 397 16.17 -10.72 -0.97
N LEU A 398 14.99 -10.17 -0.68
CA LEU A 398 14.75 -8.73 -0.77
C LEU A 398 15.66 -7.95 0.16
N GLU A 399 15.71 -8.34 1.44
CA GLU A 399 16.58 -7.70 2.44
C GLU A 399 18.05 -7.72 2.00
N LYS A 400 18.55 -8.88 1.54
CA LYS A 400 19.93 -9.02 1.06
C LYS A 400 20.19 -8.16 -0.18
N THR A 401 19.25 -8.12 -1.12
CA THR A 401 19.37 -7.32 -2.35
C THR A 401 19.41 -5.83 -2.03
N ILE A 402 18.49 -5.35 -1.20
CA ILE A 402 18.46 -3.96 -0.75
C ILE A 402 19.75 -3.59 -0.05
N ARG A 403 20.20 -4.42 0.89
CA ARG A 403 21.47 -4.20 1.62
C ARG A 403 22.69 -4.27 0.72
N GLY A 404 22.67 -5.08 -0.33
CA GLY A 404 23.73 -5.12 -1.33
C GLY A 404 23.80 -3.82 -2.14
N MET A 405 22.68 -3.31 -2.58
CA MET A 405 22.58 -2.07 -3.35
C MET A 405 22.78 -0.82 -2.47
N PHE A 406 22.26 -0.83 -1.24
CA PHE A 406 22.29 0.26 -0.28
C PHE A 406 22.88 -0.22 1.07
N PRO A 407 24.20 -0.42 1.18
CA PRO A 407 24.81 -1.08 2.35
C PRO A 407 24.58 -0.38 3.70
N LYS A 408 24.26 0.92 3.66
CA LYS A 408 23.99 1.73 4.86
C LYS A 408 22.50 1.86 5.20
N SER A 409 21.60 1.31 4.36
CA SER A 409 20.15 1.39 4.59
C SER A 409 19.73 0.59 5.83
N VAL A 410 18.64 1.01 6.42
CA VAL A 410 17.91 0.27 7.47
C VAL A 410 16.73 -0.41 6.80
N VAL A 411 16.72 -1.74 6.76
CA VAL A 411 15.61 -2.50 6.19
C VAL A 411 14.57 -2.76 7.28
N VAL A 412 13.33 -2.37 7.01
CA VAL A 412 12.24 -2.43 8.00
C VAL A 412 11.03 -3.17 7.42
N PRO A 413 10.72 -4.36 7.96
CA PRO A 413 9.46 -5.02 7.64
C PRO A 413 8.28 -4.30 8.30
N ARG A 414 7.20 -4.09 7.57
CA ARG A 414 6.00 -3.40 8.05
C ARG A 414 4.73 -3.93 7.36
N PHE A 415 3.58 -3.35 7.65
CA PHE A 415 2.39 -3.45 6.79
C PHE A 415 2.26 -2.19 5.92
N GLY A 416 1.69 -2.34 4.73
CA GLY A 416 1.26 -1.23 3.89
C GLY A 416 -0.09 -0.68 4.33
N ASN A 417 -0.37 0.56 3.96
CA ASN A 417 -1.63 1.22 4.36
C ASN A 417 -2.82 0.84 3.46
N GLY A 418 -2.60 0.00 2.44
CA GLY A 418 -3.57 -0.31 1.38
C GLY A 418 -3.72 0.87 0.40
N PHE A 419 -4.45 0.64 -0.67
CA PHE A 419 -4.75 1.63 -1.72
C PHE A 419 -5.61 2.78 -1.24
#